data_03981e0aa0416d7b9f3860dd11f99aa9
#
_entry.id   03981e0aa0416d7b9f3860dd11f99aa9
#
_cell.length_a   1.000
_cell.length_b   1.000
_cell.length_c   1.000
_cell.angle_alpha   90.00
_cell.angle_beta   90.00
_cell.angle_gamma   90.00
#
_symmetry.space_group_name_H-M   'P 1'
#
loop_
_entity.id
_entity.type
_entity.pdbx_description
1 polymer ?
#
loop_
_entity_poly.entity_id
_entity_poly.type
_entity_poly.pdbx_seq_one_letter_code
_entity_poly.pdbx_strand_id
1 'polypeptide(L)'
;MGKNKYTLAVLGAGTLWGFMGFFRRTLDTMGLSASNCIAVRGLFAALLFGVAMLITDRKAFRVKLRDAWCFFGSGIVSLLLFSLCYFKAMDYMSLSNAAILLYTAPCFVILFSALLFKEKITARKLAAMVIAFAGCCLVSGIGTGSKISTTGILFGLGSGICYALFSIFSRFAINRGYSTFTINFYTCLLAGFGAMAVGGAEFIPVITSTAPNLLFAAATGLVTCFLPYLLYTYGLTGLENGKASIMASIEPVVATLCGIFIYNEALTVMSAVGILLVLSAIVLLNLKSKTA
;
A
#
# COMPACT_ATOMS: atom_id res chain seq x y z
N MET A 1 -16.58 -16.11 -15.04
CA MET A 1 -15.69 -16.31 -13.89
C MET A 1 -14.41 -15.44 -13.89
N GLY A 2 -13.98 -14.80 -14.98
CA GLY A 2 -12.63 -14.19 -15.09
C GLY A 2 -12.33 -12.95 -14.22
N LYS A 3 -13.24 -12.01 -14.03
CA LYS A 3 -12.94 -10.73 -13.34
C LYS A 3 -12.97 -10.82 -11.80
N ASN A 4 -13.70 -11.78 -11.23
CA ASN A 4 -13.84 -11.90 -9.77
C ASN A 4 -12.51 -12.25 -9.08
N LYS A 5 -11.62 -13.03 -9.71
CA LYS A 5 -10.32 -13.39 -9.12
C LYS A 5 -9.40 -12.17 -8.90
N TYR A 6 -9.42 -11.21 -9.82
CA TYR A 6 -8.63 -9.98 -9.69
C TYR A 6 -9.21 -9.06 -8.61
N THR A 7 -10.54 -8.99 -8.52
CA THR A 7 -11.25 -8.27 -7.45
C THR A 7 -10.90 -8.84 -6.08
N LEU A 8 -10.99 -10.18 -5.92
CA LEU A 8 -10.64 -10.85 -4.67
C LEU A 8 -9.17 -10.66 -4.30
N ALA A 9 -8.27 -10.68 -5.29
CA ALA A 9 -6.86 -10.44 -5.06
C ALA A 9 -6.60 -9.04 -4.50
N VAL A 10 -7.22 -8.00 -5.08
CA VAL A 10 -7.06 -6.62 -4.58
C VAL A 10 -7.65 -6.46 -3.18
N LEU A 11 -8.83 -7.03 -2.91
CA LEU A 11 -9.42 -7.02 -1.56
C LEU A 11 -8.52 -7.73 -0.55
N GLY A 12 -7.98 -8.90 -0.94
CA GLY A 12 -7.01 -9.63 -0.10
C GLY A 12 -5.75 -8.80 0.18
N ALA A 13 -5.24 -8.06 -0.81
CA ALA A 13 -4.10 -7.17 -0.62
C ALA A 13 -4.42 -6.06 0.41
N GLY A 14 -5.55 -5.37 0.24
CA GLY A 14 -5.98 -4.32 1.18
C GLY A 14 -6.22 -4.86 2.59
N THR A 15 -6.80 -6.06 2.70
CA THR A 15 -6.98 -6.75 3.99
C THR A 15 -5.63 -7.00 4.68
N LEU A 16 -4.63 -7.52 3.95
CA LEU A 16 -3.31 -7.77 4.49
C LEU A 16 -2.59 -6.47 4.89
N TRP A 17 -2.73 -5.40 4.11
CA TRP A 17 -2.20 -4.09 4.49
C TRP A 17 -2.84 -3.54 5.76
N GLY A 18 -4.13 -3.83 6.02
CA GLY A 18 -4.80 -3.45 7.28
C GLY A 18 -4.12 -3.99 8.55
N PHE A 19 -3.39 -5.11 8.46
CA PHE A 19 -2.58 -5.62 9.57
C PHE A 19 -1.25 -4.87 9.77
N MET A 20 -0.88 -3.95 8.87
CA MET A 20 0.38 -3.22 8.93
C MET A 20 0.62 -2.57 10.30
N GLY A 21 -0.42 -1.99 10.91
CA GLY A 21 -0.33 -1.34 12.21
C GLY A 21 0.14 -2.30 13.32
N PHE A 22 -0.34 -3.54 13.30
CA PHE A 22 0.10 -4.58 14.25
C PHE A 22 1.59 -4.87 14.11
N PHE A 23 2.05 -5.18 12.89
CA PHE A 23 3.47 -5.48 12.64
C PHE A 23 4.36 -4.27 12.96
N ARG A 24 3.91 -3.07 12.59
CA ARG A 24 4.68 -1.84 12.86
C ARG A 24 4.83 -1.58 14.36
N ARG A 25 3.75 -1.66 15.14
CA ARG A 25 3.79 -1.47 16.61
C ARG A 25 4.73 -2.48 17.27
N THR A 26 4.70 -3.74 16.85
CA THR A 26 5.59 -4.77 17.40
C THR A 26 7.06 -4.52 17.05
N LEU A 27 7.38 -4.15 15.80
CA LEU A 27 8.76 -3.79 15.43
C LEU A 27 9.25 -2.54 16.18
N ASP A 28 8.37 -1.61 16.48
CA ASP A 28 8.66 -0.41 17.26
C ASP A 28 9.04 -0.76 18.70
N THR A 29 8.37 -1.73 19.34
CA THR A 29 8.74 -2.24 20.67
C THR A 29 10.12 -2.93 20.68
N MET A 30 10.60 -3.40 19.53
CA MET A 30 11.97 -3.91 19.36
C MET A 30 13.02 -2.80 19.17
N GLY A 31 12.60 -1.51 19.16
CA GLY A 31 13.48 -0.36 18.96
C GLY A 31 13.80 -0.04 17.50
N LEU A 32 13.06 -0.61 16.54
CA LEU A 32 13.31 -0.38 15.12
C LEU A 32 12.68 0.93 14.64
N SER A 33 13.50 1.79 14.04
CA SER A 33 13.02 3.02 13.40
C SER A 33 12.05 2.73 12.25
N ALA A 34 11.31 3.74 11.83
CA ALA A 34 10.40 3.64 10.70
C ALA A 34 11.12 3.19 9.40
N SER A 35 12.32 3.75 9.12
CA SER A 35 13.13 3.34 7.97
C SER A 35 13.59 1.88 8.09
N ASN A 36 14.01 1.45 9.29
CA ASN A 36 14.39 0.07 9.53
C ASN A 36 13.22 -0.91 9.32
N CYS A 37 12.00 -0.53 9.69
CA CYS A 37 10.82 -1.35 9.41
C CYS A 37 10.56 -1.50 7.90
N ILE A 38 10.79 -0.44 7.10
CA ILE A 38 10.69 -0.51 5.64
C ILE A 38 11.79 -1.42 5.08
N ALA A 39 13.02 -1.32 5.59
CA ALA A 39 14.14 -2.18 5.18
C ALA A 39 13.82 -3.65 5.46
N VAL A 40 13.41 -3.98 6.69
CA VAL A 40 13.05 -5.35 7.11
C VAL A 40 11.99 -5.93 6.18
N ARG A 41 10.83 -5.27 6.06
CA ARG A 41 9.72 -5.82 5.24
C ARG A 41 10.07 -5.91 3.77
N GLY A 42 10.81 -4.91 3.22
CA GLY A 42 11.22 -4.88 1.82
C GLY A 42 12.24 -5.98 1.50
N LEU A 43 13.28 -6.13 2.29
CA LEU A 43 14.33 -7.12 2.05
C LEU A 43 13.83 -8.56 2.22
N PHE A 44 13.03 -8.85 3.27
CA PHE A 44 12.41 -10.17 3.41
C PHE A 44 11.44 -10.49 2.27
N ALA A 45 10.64 -9.52 1.83
CA ALA A 45 9.77 -9.72 0.68
C ALA A 45 10.58 -9.93 -0.62
N ALA A 46 11.65 -9.16 -0.84
CA ALA A 46 12.54 -9.35 -1.97
C ALA A 46 13.18 -10.75 -1.96
N LEU A 47 13.62 -11.23 -0.79
CA LEU A 47 14.13 -12.59 -0.63
C LEU A 47 13.08 -13.62 -1.04
N LEU A 48 11.83 -13.49 -0.54
CA LEU A 48 10.74 -14.41 -0.88
C LEU A 48 10.39 -14.38 -2.37
N PHE A 49 10.32 -13.20 -2.99
CA PHE A 49 10.13 -13.08 -4.43
C PHE A 49 11.29 -13.69 -5.21
N GLY A 50 12.53 -13.45 -4.78
CA GLY A 50 13.72 -14.02 -5.39
C GLY A 50 13.72 -15.56 -5.34
N VAL A 51 13.42 -16.15 -4.18
CA VAL A 51 13.28 -17.61 -4.02
C VAL A 51 12.15 -18.14 -4.92
N ALA A 52 10.99 -17.51 -4.92
CA ALA A 52 9.88 -17.91 -5.78
C ALA A 52 10.27 -17.88 -7.26
N MET A 53 10.98 -16.83 -7.73
CA MET A 53 11.46 -16.73 -9.11
C MET A 53 12.53 -17.79 -9.45
N LEU A 54 13.42 -18.10 -8.50
CA LEU A 54 14.43 -19.16 -8.70
C LEU A 54 13.79 -20.54 -8.92
N ILE A 55 12.66 -20.79 -8.26
CA ILE A 55 11.93 -22.06 -8.33
C ILE A 55 11.01 -22.12 -9.56
N THR A 56 10.31 -21.01 -9.86
CA THR A 56 9.26 -21.02 -10.89
C THR A 56 9.76 -20.62 -12.28
N ASP A 57 10.51 -19.53 -12.40
CA ASP A 57 11.05 -19.02 -13.66
C ASP A 57 12.26 -18.12 -13.44
N ARG A 58 13.46 -18.68 -13.63
CA ARG A 58 14.71 -17.92 -13.53
C ARG A 58 14.85 -16.80 -14.57
N LYS A 59 14.13 -16.89 -15.70
CA LYS A 59 14.16 -15.83 -16.72
C LYS A 59 13.47 -14.56 -16.25
N ALA A 60 12.61 -14.65 -15.23
CA ALA A 60 11.93 -13.51 -14.61
C ALA A 60 12.89 -12.48 -13.98
N PHE A 61 14.15 -12.86 -13.66
CA PHE A 61 15.19 -11.90 -13.24
C PHE A 61 15.70 -11.00 -14.37
N ARG A 62 15.41 -11.34 -15.63
CA ARG A 62 15.95 -10.56 -16.74
C ARG A 62 15.10 -9.31 -16.97
N VAL A 63 15.71 -8.15 -16.77
CA VAL A 63 15.11 -6.84 -16.99
C VAL A 63 15.93 -6.09 -18.03
N LYS A 64 15.25 -5.44 -18.99
CA LYS A 64 15.92 -4.56 -19.95
C LYS A 64 16.28 -3.25 -19.25
N LEU A 65 17.52 -2.78 -19.40
CA LEU A 65 18.00 -1.56 -18.76
C LEU A 65 17.12 -0.34 -19.08
N ARG A 66 16.59 -0.27 -20.30
CA ARG A 66 15.65 0.80 -20.73
C ARG A 66 14.35 0.84 -19.93
N ASP A 67 13.99 -0.25 -19.26
CA ASP A 67 12.75 -0.37 -18.46
C ASP A 67 13.02 -0.25 -16.95
N ALA A 68 14.27 -0.09 -16.52
CA ALA A 68 14.69 0.00 -15.12
C ALA A 68 13.98 1.13 -14.36
N TRP A 69 13.61 2.20 -15.07
CA TRP A 69 12.87 3.32 -14.49
C TRP A 69 11.51 2.92 -13.92
N CYS A 70 10.83 1.87 -14.44
CA CYS A 70 9.59 1.37 -13.90
C CYS A 70 9.80 0.82 -12.48
N PHE A 71 10.89 0.10 -12.27
CA PHE A 71 11.23 -0.53 -11.00
C PHE A 71 11.80 0.48 -10.00
N PHE A 72 12.65 1.41 -10.48
CA PHE A 72 13.11 2.54 -9.68
C PHE A 72 11.93 3.39 -9.22
N GLY A 73 11.00 3.69 -10.13
CA GLY A 73 9.78 4.42 -9.83
C GLY A 73 8.92 3.71 -8.79
N SER A 74 8.67 2.40 -8.92
CA SER A 74 7.85 1.66 -7.96
C SER A 74 8.55 1.45 -6.61
N GLY A 75 9.87 1.22 -6.59
CA GLY A 75 10.62 0.95 -5.35
C GLY A 75 11.01 2.23 -4.61
N ILE A 76 11.72 3.13 -5.29
CA ILE A 76 12.25 4.35 -4.65
C ILE A 76 11.21 5.47 -4.61
N VAL A 77 10.69 5.87 -5.79
CA VAL A 77 9.78 7.03 -5.85
C VAL A 77 8.43 6.71 -5.19
N SER A 78 7.94 5.48 -5.37
CA SER A 78 6.68 5.11 -4.74
C SER A 78 6.89 4.59 -3.32
N LEU A 79 7.41 3.37 -3.14
CA LEU A 79 7.38 2.70 -1.84
C LEU A 79 8.23 3.38 -0.77
N LEU A 80 9.46 3.83 -1.10
CA LEU A 80 10.33 4.47 -0.14
C LEU A 80 9.91 5.92 0.14
N LEU A 81 9.78 6.76 -0.90
CA LEU A 81 9.43 8.18 -0.70
C LEU A 81 8.04 8.36 -0.11
N PHE A 82 7.05 7.52 -0.50
CA PHE A 82 5.75 7.51 0.16
C PHE A 82 5.91 7.38 1.68
N SER A 83 6.69 6.40 2.12
CA SER A 83 6.87 6.12 3.54
C SER A 83 7.61 7.27 4.25
N LEU A 84 8.66 7.82 3.64
CA LEU A 84 9.40 8.95 4.20
C LEU A 84 8.51 10.21 4.30
N CYS A 85 7.74 10.52 3.26
CA CYS A 85 6.79 11.63 3.28
C CYS A 85 5.71 11.42 4.35
N TYR A 86 5.17 10.21 4.47
CA TYR A 86 4.15 9.90 5.45
C TYR A 86 4.66 10.09 6.89
N PHE A 87 5.85 9.57 7.20
CA PHE A 87 6.46 9.77 8.52
C PHE A 87 6.79 11.24 8.77
N LYS A 88 7.29 11.94 7.75
CA LYS A 88 7.57 13.36 7.89
C LYS A 88 6.32 14.19 8.12
N ALA A 89 5.19 13.82 7.50
CA ALA A 89 3.91 14.47 7.76
C ALA A 89 3.50 14.36 9.25
N MET A 90 3.75 13.21 9.87
CA MET A 90 3.43 12.98 11.30
C MET A 90 4.24 13.85 12.27
N ASP A 91 5.40 14.38 11.86
CA ASP A 91 6.14 15.36 12.67
C ASP A 91 5.39 16.71 12.79
N TYR A 92 4.46 16.98 11.87
CA TYR A 92 3.76 18.27 11.74
C TYR A 92 2.25 18.20 11.94
N MET A 93 1.68 17.01 12.06
CA MET A 93 0.24 16.79 12.27
C MET A 93 -0.03 15.45 12.95
N SER A 94 -1.28 15.22 13.38
CA SER A 94 -1.68 13.94 13.95
C SER A 94 -1.60 12.79 12.91
N LEU A 95 -1.43 11.57 13.42
CA LEU A 95 -1.46 10.34 12.61
C LEU A 95 -2.75 10.26 11.77
N SER A 96 -3.89 10.62 12.34
CA SER A 96 -5.19 10.63 11.66
C SER A 96 -5.19 11.59 10.46
N ASN A 97 -4.68 12.82 10.64
CA ASN A 97 -4.61 13.80 9.56
C ASN A 97 -3.65 13.35 8.44
N ALA A 98 -2.49 12.78 8.81
CA ALA A 98 -1.56 12.21 7.84
C ALA A 98 -2.20 11.06 7.04
N ALA A 99 -2.96 10.17 7.71
CA ALA A 99 -3.67 9.08 7.06
C ALA A 99 -4.78 9.58 6.11
N ILE A 100 -5.53 10.61 6.49
CA ILE A 100 -6.54 11.22 5.61
C ILE A 100 -5.90 11.74 4.31
N LEU A 101 -4.74 12.42 4.42
CA LEU A 101 -4.01 12.91 3.25
C LEU A 101 -3.46 11.75 2.39
N LEU A 102 -2.98 10.67 3.01
CA LEU A 102 -2.58 9.47 2.30
C LEU A 102 -3.76 8.86 1.51
N TYR A 103 -4.96 8.82 2.08
CA TYR A 103 -6.15 8.26 1.41
C TYR A 103 -6.69 9.13 0.27
N THR A 104 -6.05 10.25 -0.06
CA THR A 104 -6.25 10.93 -1.35
C THR A 104 -5.62 10.17 -2.53
N ALA A 105 -4.80 9.17 -2.28
CA ALA A 105 -4.11 8.37 -3.31
C ALA A 105 -5.03 7.83 -4.42
N PRO A 106 -6.24 7.30 -4.18
CA PRO A 106 -7.13 6.88 -5.25
C PRO A 106 -7.51 8.00 -6.23
N CYS A 107 -7.58 9.27 -5.78
CA CYS A 107 -7.81 10.42 -6.63
C CYS A 107 -6.66 10.59 -7.63
N PHE A 108 -5.42 10.52 -7.13
CA PHE A 108 -4.22 10.60 -7.97
C PHE A 108 -4.08 9.40 -8.91
N VAL A 109 -4.43 8.18 -8.45
CA VAL A 109 -4.43 7.00 -9.32
C VAL A 109 -5.40 7.18 -10.48
N ILE A 110 -6.63 7.63 -10.22
CA ILE A 110 -7.62 7.86 -11.28
C ILE A 110 -7.13 8.94 -12.25
N LEU A 111 -6.62 10.05 -11.73
CA LEU A 111 -6.10 11.15 -12.54
C LEU A 111 -4.94 10.70 -13.44
N PHE A 112 -3.89 10.09 -12.86
CA PHE A 112 -2.72 9.64 -13.62
C PHE A 112 -3.08 8.51 -14.58
N SER A 113 -3.98 7.60 -14.22
CA SER A 113 -4.40 6.52 -15.11
C SER A 113 -5.23 7.03 -16.28
N ALA A 114 -6.04 8.06 -16.08
CA ALA A 114 -6.76 8.70 -17.17
C ALA A 114 -5.81 9.41 -18.15
N LEU A 115 -4.81 10.13 -17.62
CA LEU A 115 -3.84 10.87 -18.43
C LEU A 115 -2.86 9.92 -19.16
N LEU A 116 -2.34 8.90 -18.50
CA LEU A 116 -1.24 8.08 -19.02
C LEU A 116 -1.73 6.82 -19.74
N PHE A 117 -2.84 6.24 -19.31
CA PHE A 117 -3.37 4.98 -19.87
C PHE A 117 -4.74 5.14 -20.52
N LYS A 118 -5.26 6.36 -20.57
CA LYS A 118 -6.60 6.69 -21.15
C LYS A 118 -7.73 5.90 -20.48
N GLU A 119 -7.58 5.58 -19.18
CA GLU A 119 -8.66 4.96 -18.41
C GLU A 119 -9.85 5.92 -18.32
N LYS A 120 -11.06 5.42 -18.60
CA LYS A 120 -12.27 6.26 -18.56
C LYS A 120 -12.61 6.62 -17.10
N ILE A 121 -12.79 7.92 -16.85
CA ILE A 121 -13.35 8.42 -15.59
C ILE A 121 -14.88 8.34 -15.72
N THR A 122 -15.47 7.35 -15.06
CA THR A 122 -16.94 7.18 -15.06
C THR A 122 -17.53 7.81 -13.79
N ALA A 123 -18.79 8.29 -13.89
CA ALA A 123 -19.50 8.82 -12.71
C ALA A 123 -19.53 7.82 -11.55
N ARG A 124 -19.61 6.52 -11.87
CA ARG A 124 -19.56 5.44 -10.84
C ARG A 124 -18.21 5.39 -10.13
N LYS A 125 -17.08 5.47 -10.85
CA LYS A 125 -15.74 5.53 -10.24
C LYS A 125 -15.61 6.77 -9.35
N LEU A 126 -16.08 7.92 -9.84
CA LEU A 126 -15.99 9.16 -9.08
C LEU A 126 -16.86 9.12 -7.82
N ALA A 127 -18.09 8.63 -7.90
CA ALA A 127 -18.96 8.47 -6.74
C ALA A 127 -18.36 7.49 -5.73
N ALA A 128 -17.88 6.32 -6.18
CA ALA A 128 -17.24 5.34 -5.30
C ALA A 128 -15.97 5.90 -4.65
N MET A 129 -15.16 6.68 -5.35
CA MET A 129 -13.97 7.35 -4.81
C MET A 129 -14.35 8.33 -3.69
N VAL A 130 -15.35 9.18 -3.92
CA VAL A 130 -15.80 10.17 -2.92
C VAL A 130 -16.36 9.47 -1.69
N ILE A 131 -17.18 8.43 -1.86
CA ILE A 131 -17.76 7.64 -0.75
C ILE A 131 -16.65 6.91 0.02
N ALA A 132 -15.69 6.28 -0.67
CA ALA A 132 -14.56 5.60 -0.03
C ALA A 132 -13.69 6.59 0.75
N PHE A 133 -13.36 7.75 0.16
CA PHE A 133 -12.57 8.78 0.81
C PHE A 133 -13.26 9.31 2.08
N ALA A 134 -14.56 9.64 1.98
CA ALA A 134 -15.34 10.05 3.16
C ALA A 134 -15.35 8.98 4.24
N GLY A 135 -15.51 7.70 3.86
CA GLY A 135 -15.43 6.56 4.77
C GLY A 135 -14.06 6.46 5.45
N CYS A 136 -12.96 6.58 4.68
CA CYS A 136 -11.60 6.56 5.24
C CYS A 136 -11.36 7.71 6.22
N CYS A 137 -11.86 8.92 5.93
CA CYS A 137 -11.77 10.05 6.84
C CYS A 137 -12.47 9.76 8.18
N LEU A 138 -13.67 9.19 8.15
CA LEU A 138 -14.43 8.85 9.36
C LEU A 138 -13.77 7.72 10.15
N VAL A 139 -13.22 6.71 9.48
CA VAL A 139 -12.52 5.58 10.11
C VAL A 139 -11.23 6.04 10.79
N SER A 140 -10.46 6.93 10.13
CA SER A 140 -9.19 7.44 10.68
C SER A 140 -9.38 8.39 11.86
N GLY A 141 -10.61 8.84 12.10
CA GLY A 141 -10.93 9.86 13.09
C GLY A 141 -10.50 11.24 12.62
N ILE A 142 -11.44 12.17 12.50
CA ILE A 142 -11.13 13.57 12.22
C ILE A 142 -10.46 14.12 13.47
N GLY A 143 -9.16 14.40 13.39
CA GLY A 143 -8.37 14.88 14.53
C GLY A 143 -8.90 16.20 15.07
N THR A 144 -9.54 16.16 16.22
CA THR A 144 -9.93 17.35 16.97
C THR A 144 -8.68 17.95 17.63
N GLY A 145 -8.34 19.18 17.26
CA GLY A 145 -7.40 20.01 18.05
C GLY A 145 -5.94 19.96 17.67
N SER A 146 -5.51 19.23 16.64
CA SER A 146 -4.11 19.29 16.18
C SER A 146 -3.88 20.47 15.22
N LYS A 147 -2.80 21.23 15.46
CA LYS A 147 -2.34 22.27 14.51
C LYS A 147 -1.95 21.59 13.20
N ILE A 148 -2.66 21.91 12.12
CA ILE A 148 -2.31 21.47 10.78
C ILE A 148 -1.32 22.49 10.20
N SER A 149 -0.08 22.06 9.98
CA SER A 149 0.94 22.87 9.34
C SER A 149 0.89 22.71 7.82
N THR A 150 1.15 23.78 7.08
CA THR A 150 1.30 23.75 5.62
C THR A 150 2.35 22.72 5.18
N THR A 151 3.47 22.64 5.91
CA THR A 151 4.51 21.65 5.68
C THR A 151 3.97 20.23 5.82
N GLY A 152 3.18 19.97 6.87
CA GLY A 152 2.53 18.68 7.07
C GLY A 152 1.58 18.31 5.93
N ILE A 153 0.78 19.29 5.42
CA ILE A 153 -0.10 19.06 4.26
C ILE A 153 0.71 18.68 3.03
N LEU A 154 1.81 19.38 2.75
CA LEU A 154 2.66 19.08 1.58
C LEU A 154 3.24 17.68 1.65
N PHE A 155 3.79 17.26 2.81
CA PHE A 155 4.30 15.91 2.98
C PHE A 155 3.18 14.86 2.96
N GLY A 156 2.02 15.14 3.56
CA GLY A 156 0.87 14.23 3.54
C GLY A 156 0.33 13.99 2.13
N LEU A 157 0.12 15.06 1.34
CA LEU A 157 -0.27 14.93 -0.06
C LEU A 157 0.83 14.28 -0.90
N GLY A 158 2.11 14.62 -0.64
CA GLY A 158 3.26 13.97 -1.25
C GLY A 158 3.25 12.45 -1.02
N SER A 159 2.89 12.01 0.20
CA SER A 159 2.73 10.59 0.50
C SER A 159 1.62 9.95 -0.33
N GLY A 160 0.45 10.60 -0.47
CA GLY A 160 -0.65 10.12 -1.30
C GLY A 160 -0.28 9.99 -2.78
N ILE A 161 0.45 10.98 -3.32
CA ILE A 161 0.96 10.95 -4.70
C ILE A 161 1.95 9.80 -4.88
N CYS A 162 2.95 9.67 -4.00
CA CYS A 162 3.95 8.61 -4.08
C CYS A 162 3.30 7.23 -3.96
N TYR A 163 2.32 7.06 -3.07
CA TYR A 163 1.56 5.81 -2.96
C TYR A 163 0.81 5.48 -4.25
N ALA A 164 0.16 6.48 -4.88
CA ALA A 164 -0.54 6.31 -6.15
C ALA A 164 0.39 5.86 -7.28
N LEU A 165 1.63 6.36 -7.28
CA LEU A 165 2.63 6.06 -8.32
C LEU A 165 3.02 4.57 -8.35
N PHE A 166 2.84 3.80 -7.27
CA PHE A 166 3.04 2.35 -7.32
C PHE A 166 2.16 1.69 -8.39
N SER A 167 0.87 2.02 -8.42
CA SER A 167 -0.06 1.48 -9.42
C SER A 167 0.34 1.90 -10.84
N ILE A 168 0.85 3.12 -11.00
CA ILE A 168 1.24 3.68 -12.30
C ILE A 168 2.51 2.98 -12.83
N PHE A 169 3.58 2.93 -12.02
CA PHE A 169 4.83 2.27 -12.43
C PHE A 169 4.64 0.77 -12.64
N SER A 170 3.84 0.12 -11.77
CA SER A 170 3.48 -1.29 -11.96
C SER A 170 2.72 -1.53 -13.25
N ARG A 171 1.77 -0.65 -13.62
CA ARG A 171 1.06 -0.74 -14.89
C ARG A 171 2.00 -0.60 -16.09
N PHE A 172 2.95 0.34 -16.05
CA PHE A 172 3.97 0.45 -17.10
C PHE A 172 4.78 -0.83 -17.24
N ALA A 173 5.18 -1.46 -16.16
CA ALA A 173 5.92 -2.72 -16.18
C ALA A 173 5.06 -3.90 -16.70
N ILE A 174 3.78 -3.99 -16.26
CA ILE A 174 2.82 -4.99 -16.76
C ILE A 174 2.64 -4.86 -18.27
N ASN A 175 2.44 -3.64 -18.78
CA ASN A 175 2.25 -3.37 -20.21
C ASN A 175 3.50 -3.71 -21.06
N ARG A 176 4.68 -3.81 -20.42
CA ARG A 176 5.94 -4.28 -21.04
C ARG A 176 6.15 -5.79 -20.95
N GLY A 177 5.18 -6.52 -20.37
CA GLY A 177 5.22 -7.97 -20.27
C GLY A 177 6.01 -8.51 -19.09
N TYR A 178 6.37 -7.68 -18.11
CA TYR A 178 7.01 -8.16 -16.89
C TYR A 178 6.01 -8.88 -15.98
N SER A 179 6.46 -9.98 -15.38
CA SER A 179 5.65 -10.75 -14.43
C SER A 179 5.43 -9.98 -13.12
N THR A 180 4.35 -10.32 -12.40
CA THR A 180 4.09 -9.77 -11.07
C THR A 180 5.24 -10.04 -10.10
N PHE A 181 5.90 -11.19 -10.21
CA PHE A 181 7.08 -11.53 -9.40
C PHE A 181 8.25 -10.60 -9.70
N THR A 182 8.56 -10.37 -10.97
CA THR A 182 9.63 -9.45 -11.40
C THR A 182 9.41 -8.05 -10.87
N ILE A 183 8.18 -7.53 -11.05
CA ILE A 183 7.82 -6.17 -10.62
C ILE A 183 8.04 -6.03 -9.12
N ASN A 184 7.47 -6.93 -8.33
CA ASN A 184 7.53 -6.83 -6.88
C ASN A 184 8.91 -7.15 -6.31
N PHE A 185 9.67 -8.06 -6.94
CA PHE A 185 11.06 -8.33 -6.56
C PHE A 185 11.90 -7.05 -6.58
N TYR A 186 11.94 -6.39 -7.73
CA TYR A 186 12.75 -5.18 -7.87
C TYR A 186 12.20 -4.00 -7.07
N THR A 187 10.87 -3.88 -6.96
CA THR A 187 10.24 -2.86 -6.09
C THR A 187 10.69 -3.03 -4.64
N CYS A 188 10.55 -4.23 -4.08
CA CYS A 188 10.89 -4.51 -2.69
C CYS A 188 12.40 -4.43 -2.43
N LEU A 189 13.20 -4.91 -3.39
CA LEU A 189 14.66 -4.86 -3.32
C LEU A 189 15.16 -3.42 -3.25
N LEU A 190 14.73 -2.58 -4.18
CA LEU A 190 15.13 -1.18 -4.25
C LEU A 190 14.62 -0.38 -3.04
N ALA A 191 13.36 -0.60 -2.64
CA ALA A 191 12.81 0.06 -1.46
C ALA A 191 13.53 -0.38 -0.16
N GLY A 192 13.84 -1.66 -0.03
CA GLY A 192 14.53 -2.22 1.13
C GLY A 192 15.95 -1.69 1.26
N PHE A 193 16.74 -1.72 0.18
CA PHE A 193 18.09 -1.15 0.18
C PHE A 193 18.07 0.39 0.31
N GLY A 194 17.12 1.06 -0.34
CA GLY A 194 16.95 2.50 -0.18
C GLY A 194 16.61 2.89 1.27
N ALA A 195 15.75 2.12 1.94
CA ALA A 195 15.42 2.35 3.34
C ALA A 195 16.61 2.07 4.28
N MET A 196 17.40 1.03 3.97
CA MET A 196 18.64 0.73 4.69
C MET A 196 19.68 1.84 4.50
N ALA A 197 19.79 2.43 3.31
CA ALA A 197 20.68 3.56 3.06
C ALA A 197 20.28 4.83 3.85
N VAL A 198 18.97 5.02 4.11
CA VAL A 198 18.46 6.16 4.90
C VAL A 198 18.52 5.90 6.40
N GLY A 199 18.15 4.70 6.84
CA GLY A 199 17.97 4.35 8.26
C GLY A 199 19.09 3.51 8.87
N GLY A 200 20.13 3.20 8.09
CA GLY A 200 21.23 2.33 8.55
C GLY A 200 20.86 0.85 8.54
N ALA A 201 21.81 0.03 8.97
CA ALA A 201 21.68 -1.43 9.08
C ALA A 201 21.49 -1.91 10.54
N GLU A 202 21.17 -1.00 11.44
CA GLU A 202 21.05 -1.25 12.89
C GLU A 202 19.93 -2.26 13.23
N PHE A 203 19.02 -2.48 12.30
CA PHE A 203 17.97 -3.51 12.46
C PHE A 203 18.52 -4.94 12.42
N ILE A 204 19.67 -5.17 11.73
CA ILE A 204 20.20 -6.53 11.54
C ILE A 204 20.47 -7.23 12.87
N PRO A 205 21.30 -6.68 13.80
CA PRO A 205 21.54 -7.33 15.09
C PRO A 205 20.27 -7.48 15.93
N VAL A 206 19.29 -6.57 15.78
CA VAL A 206 18.03 -6.65 16.52
C VAL A 206 17.18 -7.84 16.04
N ILE A 207 16.98 -7.98 14.73
CA ILE A 207 16.16 -9.09 14.19
C ILE A 207 16.84 -10.44 14.26
N THR A 208 18.18 -10.48 14.31
CA THR A 208 18.94 -11.73 14.42
C THR A 208 19.29 -12.11 15.86
N SER A 209 18.96 -11.29 16.85
CA SER A 209 19.26 -11.53 18.26
C SER A 209 18.63 -12.81 18.82
N THR A 210 17.43 -13.15 18.35
CA THR A 210 16.69 -14.34 18.74
C THR A 210 15.92 -14.94 17.57
N ALA A 211 15.66 -16.27 17.61
CA ALA A 211 14.84 -16.94 16.59
C ALA A 211 13.41 -16.35 16.48
N PRO A 212 12.70 -16.03 17.58
CA PRO A 212 11.41 -15.34 17.50
C PRO A 212 11.45 -14.01 16.77
N ASN A 213 12.48 -13.17 16.99
CA ASN A 213 12.63 -11.88 16.32
C ASN A 213 12.82 -12.06 14.81
N LEU A 214 13.65 -13.03 14.42
CA LEU A 214 13.87 -13.34 13.01
C LEU A 214 12.60 -13.87 12.33
N LEU A 215 11.87 -14.76 12.99
CA LEU A 215 10.60 -15.27 12.49
C LEU A 215 9.55 -14.16 12.37
N PHE A 216 9.49 -13.23 13.33
CA PHE A 216 8.58 -12.09 13.27
C PHE A 216 8.94 -11.12 12.14
N ALA A 217 10.24 -10.86 11.93
CA ALA A 217 10.72 -10.05 10.81
C ALA A 217 10.36 -10.69 9.46
N ALA A 218 10.54 -12.01 9.33
CA ALA A 218 10.16 -12.76 8.14
C ALA A 218 8.64 -12.73 7.91
N ALA A 219 7.83 -12.94 8.97
CA ALA A 219 6.37 -12.82 8.91
C ALA A 219 5.92 -11.42 8.52
N THR A 220 6.62 -10.38 9.01
CA THR A 220 6.36 -9.00 8.60
C THR A 220 6.57 -8.83 7.10
N GLY A 221 7.69 -9.30 6.55
CA GLY A 221 7.95 -9.25 5.10
C GLY A 221 6.91 -10.02 4.29
N LEU A 222 6.52 -11.21 4.77
CA LEU A 222 5.53 -12.06 4.12
C LEU A 222 4.14 -11.40 4.08
N VAL A 223 3.63 -10.98 5.24
CA VAL A 223 2.23 -10.55 5.42
C VAL A 223 2.01 -9.10 4.97
N THR A 224 2.99 -8.22 5.19
CA THR A 224 2.82 -6.79 4.92
C THR A 224 3.41 -6.34 3.59
N CYS A 225 4.21 -7.20 2.93
CA CYS A 225 4.89 -6.83 1.70
C CYS A 225 4.74 -7.92 0.61
N PHE A 226 5.24 -9.13 0.81
CA PHE A 226 5.22 -10.16 -0.24
C PHE A 226 3.80 -10.48 -0.73
N LEU A 227 2.92 -10.95 0.15
CA LEU A 227 1.57 -11.35 -0.22
C LEU A 227 0.73 -10.18 -0.76
N PRO A 228 0.63 -9.02 -0.07
CA PRO A 228 -0.24 -7.97 -0.54
C PRO A 228 0.24 -7.33 -1.85
N TYR A 229 1.54 -7.12 -2.04
CA TYR A 229 2.05 -6.60 -3.31
C TYR A 229 1.88 -7.58 -4.46
N LEU A 230 2.06 -8.90 -4.21
CA LEU A 230 1.77 -9.94 -5.20
C LEU A 230 0.30 -9.90 -5.62
N LEU A 231 -0.61 -9.90 -4.65
CA LEU A 231 -2.05 -9.91 -4.87
C LEU A 231 -2.52 -8.62 -5.57
N TYR A 232 -2.03 -7.46 -5.13
CA TYR A 232 -2.39 -6.18 -5.72
C TYR A 232 -1.92 -6.08 -7.17
N THR A 233 -0.64 -6.38 -7.42
CA THR A 233 -0.06 -6.34 -8.77
C THR A 233 -0.72 -7.38 -9.69
N TYR A 234 -1.06 -8.57 -9.16
CA TYR A 234 -1.88 -9.54 -9.90
C TYR A 234 -3.27 -8.98 -10.21
N GLY A 235 -3.91 -8.30 -9.26
CA GLY A 235 -5.18 -7.61 -9.50
C GLY A 235 -5.09 -6.58 -10.63
N LEU A 236 -4.00 -5.82 -10.68
CA LEU A 236 -3.74 -4.85 -11.75
C LEU A 236 -3.63 -5.49 -13.14
N THR A 237 -3.30 -6.77 -13.28
CA THR A 237 -3.27 -7.42 -14.60
C THR A 237 -4.66 -7.59 -15.23
N GLY A 238 -5.73 -7.53 -14.43
CA GLY A 238 -7.10 -7.71 -14.92
C GLY A 238 -8.09 -6.61 -14.55
N LEU A 239 -7.67 -5.62 -13.74
CA LEU A 239 -8.49 -4.47 -13.36
C LEU A 239 -7.83 -3.16 -13.82
N GLU A 240 -8.65 -2.13 -14.02
CA GLU A 240 -8.17 -0.76 -14.16
C GLU A 240 -7.57 -0.27 -12.83
N ASN A 241 -6.52 0.57 -12.91
CA ASN A 241 -5.81 1.06 -11.73
C ASN A 241 -6.73 1.83 -10.77
N GLY A 242 -7.59 2.71 -11.32
CA GLY A 242 -8.53 3.47 -10.50
C GLY A 242 -9.51 2.56 -9.75
N LYS A 243 -10.00 1.48 -10.38
CA LYS A 243 -10.86 0.50 -9.70
C LYS A 243 -10.10 -0.25 -8.60
N ALA A 244 -8.89 -0.71 -8.89
CA ALA A 244 -8.06 -1.44 -7.92
C ALA A 244 -7.72 -0.55 -6.70
N SER A 245 -7.35 0.71 -6.93
CA SER A 245 -7.01 1.65 -5.86
C SER A 245 -8.18 1.93 -4.92
N ILE A 246 -9.39 2.17 -5.43
CA ILE A 246 -10.57 2.38 -4.57
C ILE A 246 -10.89 1.10 -3.77
N MET A 247 -10.75 -0.08 -4.38
CA MET A 247 -11.00 -1.33 -3.68
C MET A 247 -9.98 -1.63 -2.57
N ALA A 248 -8.74 -1.18 -2.74
CA ALA A 248 -7.71 -1.29 -1.70
C ALA A 248 -8.03 -0.43 -0.46
N SER A 249 -8.96 0.54 -0.55
CA SER A 249 -9.46 1.31 0.61
C SER A 249 -10.20 0.45 1.66
N ILE A 250 -10.30 -0.87 1.50
CA ILE A 250 -10.66 -1.80 2.57
C ILE A 250 -9.61 -1.81 3.70
N GLU A 251 -8.38 -1.39 3.42
CA GLU A 251 -7.25 -1.34 4.36
C GLU A 251 -7.59 -0.65 5.69
N PRO A 252 -8.09 0.60 5.74
CA PRO A 252 -8.43 1.26 7.00
C PRO A 252 -9.58 0.59 7.76
N VAL A 253 -10.48 -0.09 7.06
CA VAL A 253 -11.55 -0.88 7.69
C VAL A 253 -10.92 -2.03 8.49
N VAL A 254 -10.02 -2.78 7.87
CA VAL A 254 -9.34 -3.90 8.55
C VAL A 254 -8.42 -3.38 9.66
N ALA A 255 -7.71 -2.27 9.45
CA ALA A 255 -6.88 -1.65 10.47
C ALA A 255 -7.70 -1.28 11.72
N THR A 256 -8.91 -0.72 11.54
CA THR A 256 -9.82 -0.42 12.65
C THR A 256 -10.29 -1.69 13.36
N LEU A 257 -10.65 -2.73 12.62
CA LEU A 257 -11.03 -4.03 13.20
C LEU A 257 -9.86 -4.63 14.01
N CYS A 258 -8.63 -4.53 13.50
CA CYS A 258 -7.45 -4.92 14.27
C CYS A 258 -7.29 -4.08 15.55
N GLY A 259 -7.54 -2.78 15.51
CA GLY A 259 -7.57 -1.90 16.68
C GLY A 259 -8.54 -2.40 17.74
N ILE A 260 -9.77 -2.71 17.33
CA ILE A 260 -10.82 -3.20 18.22
C ILE A 260 -10.47 -4.58 18.81
N PHE A 261 -10.13 -5.56 17.97
CA PHE A 261 -9.99 -6.95 18.40
C PHE A 261 -8.65 -7.27 19.05
N ILE A 262 -7.57 -6.58 18.66
CA ILE A 262 -6.22 -6.86 19.18
C ILE A 262 -5.86 -5.91 20.31
N TYR A 263 -6.27 -4.63 20.18
CA TYR A 263 -5.89 -3.58 21.13
C TYR A 263 -7.04 -3.10 22.05
N ASN A 264 -8.23 -3.73 21.95
CA ASN A 264 -9.44 -3.38 22.71
C ASN A 264 -9.83 -1.90 22.54
N GLU A 265 -9.57 -1.31 21.36
CA GLU A 265 -9.98 0.06 21.04
C GLU A 265 -11.50 0.13 20.90
N ALA A 266 -12.13 1.19 21.40
CA ALA A 266 -13.58 1.32 21.32
C ALA A 266 -14.04 1.62 19.88
N LEU A 267 -15.06 0.90 19.41
CA LEU A 267 -15.72 1.24 18.15
C LEU A 267 -16.55 2.50 18.31
N THR A 268 -16.14 3.59 17.68
CA THR A 268 -16.94 4.82 17.67
C THR A 268 -18.04 4.76 16.61
N VAL A 269 -19.10 5.53 16.79
CA VAL A 269 -20.17 5.66 15.79
C VAL A 269 -19.60 6.16 14.46
N MET A 270 -18.64 7.10 14.49
CA MET A 270 -17.99 7.62 13.29
C MET A 270 -17.23 6.52 12.55
N SER A 271 -16.46 5.69 13.26
CA SER A 271 -15.74 4.56 12.64
C SER A 271 -16.71 3.54 12.05
N ALA A 272 -17.82 3.24 12.72
CA ALA A 272 -18.84 2.32 12.22
C ALA A 272 -19.47 2.84 10.90
N VAL A 273 -19.86 4.12 10.86
CA VAL A 273 -20.38 4.77 9.65
C VAL A 273 -19.31 4.76 8.53
N GLY A 274 -18.06 5.09 8.87
CA GLY A 274 -16.94 5.07 7.92
C GLY A 274 -16.71 3.69 7.30
N ILE A 275 -16.76 2.63 8.10
CA ILE A 275 -16.69 1.24 7.62
C ILE A 275 -17.81 0.95 6.59
N LEU A 276 -19.06 1.31 6.93
CA LEU A 276 -20.18 1.10 6.02
C LEU A 276 -20.03 1.86 4.71
N LEU A 277 -19.51 3.10 4.74
CA LEU A 277 -19.25 3.87 3.52
C LEU A 277 -18.17 3.21 2.65
N VAL A 278 -17.05 2.78 3.21
CA VAL A 278 -16.01 2.09 2.43
C VAL A 278 -16.55 0.82 1.79
N LEU A 279 -17.27 -0.01 2.55
CA LEU A 279 -17.88 -1.23 2.01
C LEU A 279 -18.90 -0.93 0.91
N SER A 280 -19.72 0.12 1.08
CA SER A 280 -20.71 0.53 0.06
C SER A 280 -20.03 1.01 -1.23
N ALA A 281 -18.90 1.73 -1.14
CA ALA A 281 -18.13 2.14 -2.31
C ALA A 281 -17.56 0.94 -3.08
N ILE A 282 -17.05 -0.07 -2.37
CA ILE A 282 -16.56 -1.33 -2.98
C ILE A 282 -17.70 -2.07 -3.68
N VAL A 283 -18.86 -2.17 -3.05
CA VAL A 283 -20.05 -2.79 -3.66
C VAL A 283 -20.47 -2.02 -4.91
N LEU A 284 -20.56 -0.68 -4.83
CA LEU A 284 -20.94 0.19 -5.96
C LEU A 284 -20.05 -0.05 -7.18
N LEU A 285 -18.73 -0.22 -6.98
CA LEU A 285 -17.80 -0.50 -8.08
C LEU A 285 -17.99 -1.86 -8.74
N ASN A 286 -18.53 -2.83 -8.00
CA ASN A 286 -18.69 -4.21 -8.47
C ASN A 286 -20.09 -4.50 -9.02
N LEU A 287 -21.04 -3.59 -8.86
CA LEU A 287 -22.37 -3.70 -9.48
C LEU A 287 -22.21 -3.75 -11.01
N LYS A 288 -22.91 -4.69 -11.65
CA LYS A 288 -22.94 -4.76 -13.12
C LYS A 288 -23.55 -3.47 -13.68
N SER A 289 -22.91 -2.86 -14.68
CA SER A 289 -23.55 -1.77 -15.42
C SER A 289 -24.79 -2.30 -16.12
N LYS A 290 -25.94 -1.71 -15.83
CA LYS A 290 -27.20 -1.98 -16.56
C LYS A 290 -27.24 -1.25 -17.91
N THR A 291 -26.14 -0.72 -18.39
CA THR A 291 -26.11 -0.06 -19.71
C THR A 291 -25.53 -1.01 -20.75
N ALA A 292 -26.41 -1.32 -21.68
CA ALA A 292 -26.24 -2.03 -22.94
C ALA A 292 -25.00 -1.60 -23.72
#